data_99253d2edcb50a3533ee073eadd03ef7
#
_entry.id   99253d2edcb50a3533ee073eadd03ef7
#
_cell.length_a   1.000
_cell.length_b   1.000
_cell.length_c   1.000
_cell.angle_alpha   90.00
_cell.angle_beta   90.00
_cell.angle_gamma   90.00
#
_symmetry.space_group_name_H-M   'P 1'
#
loop_
_entity.id
_entity.type
_entity.pdbx_description
1 polymer ?
#
loop_
_entity_poly.entity_id
_entity_poly.type
_entity_poly.pdbx_seq_one_letter_code
_entity_poly.pdbx_strand_id
1 'polypeptide(L)'
;MKKKHASLLLAAAMAASVISGCGNSANNSAAETEKTETTAAAATSAAEETTAAEAAEDTEKNETDEVVIATPRDAVQGSGDAYYCWEGAYVWEALTANNGGVIDPWLAKSWEHNDDCTEWTFNLRDDAYFTDGVQFNADVCLKNIERWGHGITSTYTTLSIEKSLPNLDKMEKVDDFTVKFTFTQPITTLEYVLSDYGSPMYSPNCFDEETGVISDYAIGTGPYKITDHVESEYVTLERNDNYYGEKGKVKTFK
;
A
#
# COMPACT_ATOMS: atom_id res chain seq x y z
N MET A 1 8.82 9.94 61.05
CA MET A 1 9.19 11.35 60.80
C MET A 1 8.49 11.77 59.51
N LYS A 2 7.55 12.67 59.62
CA LYS A 2 6.72 13.21 58.52
C LYS A 2 7.51 14.29 57.79
N LYS A 3 7.55 14.29 56.45
CA LYS A 3 7.79 15.50 55.67
C LYS A 3 6.83 15.56 54.50
N LYS A 4 5.92 16.50 54.61
CA LYS A 4 5.02 17.01 53.60
C LYS A 4 5.82 17.99 52.72
N HIS A 5 5.68 17.95 51.42
CA HIS A 5 6.01 19.09 50.54
C HIS A 5 4.87 19.35 49.57
N ALA A 6 4.59 20.61 49.51
CA ALA A 6 3.42 21.26 49.01
C ALA A 6 3.40 21.41 47.48
N SER A 7 2.19 21.45 46.98
CA SER A 7 1.80 21.84 45.62
C SER A 7 2.20 23.28 45.31
N LEU A 8 2.64 23.53 44.07
CA LEU A 8 2.64 24.85 43.47
C LEU A 8 1.89 24.80 42.13
N LEU A 9 0.67 25.32 42.18
CA LEU A 9 -0.15 25.64 41.01
C LEU A 9 0.39 26.93 40.37
N LEU A 10 0.69 26.90 39.08
CA LEU A 10 0.93 28.11 38.29
C LEU A 10 -0.11 28.15 37.17
N ALA A 11 -1.10 28.99 37.32
CA ALA A 11 -2.06 29.37 36.31
C ALA A 11 -1.47 30.52 35.48
N ALA A 12 -1.37 30.34 34.17
CA ALA A 12 -1.12 31.42 33.23
C ALA A 12 -2.31 31.55 32.27
N ALA A 13 -3.06 32.62 32.46
CA ALA A 13 -4.09 33.11 31.57
C ALA A 13 -3.42 33.77 30.34
N MET A 14 -3.85 33.45 29.14
CA MET A 14 -3.53 34.23 27.95
C MET A 14 -4.78 34.67 27.23
N ALA A 15 -4.79 35.96 27.01
CA ALA A 15 -5.87 36.75 26.47
C ALA A 15 -6.04 36.56 24.95
N ALA A 16 -7.30 36.62 24.55
CA ALA A 16 -7.73 36.71 23.15
C ALA A 16 -7.40 38.07 22.54
N SER A 17 -6.96 38.07 21.29
CA SER A 17 -7.01 39.27 20.43
C SER A 17 -7.76 38.92 19.14
N VAL A 18 -8.94 39.50 19.05
CA VAL A 18 -9.82 39.54 17.88
C VAL A 18 -9.39 40.73 17.04
N ILE A 19 -9.14 40.55 15.76
CA ILE A 19 -9.10 41.63 14.78
C ILE A 19 -10.08 41.33 13.66
N SER A 20 -11.15 42.11 13.66
CA SER A 20 -12.12 42.29 12.58
C SER A 20 -11.49 43.04 11.41
N GLY A 21 -11.81 42.63 10.21
CA GLY A 21 -11.54 43.37 8.98
C GLY A 21 -12.60 43.07 7.95
N CYS A 22 -13.69 43.83 7.94
CA CYS A 22 -14.67 43.90 6.87
C CYS A 22 -14.11 44.57 5.62
N GLY A 23 -14.49 44.11 4.46
CA GLY A 23 -14.28 44.78 3.18
C GLY A 23 -15.17 44.20 2.10
N ASN A 24 -16.38 44.72 2.01
CA ASN A 24 -17.40 44.44 1.01
C ASN A 24 -17.17 45.32 -0.21
N SER A 25 -17.24 44.81 -1.43
CA SER A 25 -17.77 45.56 -2.57
C SER A 25 -18.14 44.61 -3.72
N ALA A 26 -19.42 44.55 -3.93
CA ALA A 26 -20.02 44.14 -5.16
C ALA A 26 -19.87 45.23 -6.22
N ASN A 27 -19.66 44.86 -7.47
CA ASN A 27 -20.34 45.55 -8.57
C ASN A 27 -20.50 44.69 -9.82
N ASN A 28 -21.69 44.73 -10.29
CA ASN A 28 -22.33 44.14 -11.42
C ASN A 28 -22.03 44.97 -12.66
N SER A 29 -21.76 44.41 -13.83
CA SER A 29 -22.32 44.95 -15.08
C SER A 29 -22.17 43.97 -16.24
N ALA A 30 -23.22 43.95 -17.02
CA ALA A 30 -23.53 43.05 -18.12
C ALA A 30 -23.04 43.59 -19.48
N ALA A 31 -23.04 42.65 -20.43
CA ALA A 31 -23.26 42.74 -21.88
C ALA A 31 -22.20 43.46 -22.75
N GLU A 32 -21.70 42.78 -23.76
CA GLU A 32 -22.25 42.88 -25.11
C GLU A 32 -21.58 41.91 -26.08
N THR A 33 -22.37 41.55 -27.06
CA THR A 33 -22.18 40.63 -28.16
C THR A 33 -21.41 41.31 -29.29
N GLU A 34 -20.44 40.64 -29.92
CA GLU A 34 -20.17 40.91 -31.35
C GLU A 34 -19.80 39.64 -32.11
N LYS A 35 -20.64 39.35 -33.09
CA LYS A 35 -20.41 38.40 -34.19
C LYS A 35 -19.49 39.05 -35.22
N THR A 36 -18.53 38.27 -35.71
CA THR A 36 -18.00 38.52 -37.05
C THR A 36 -17.82 37.20 -37.77
N GLU A 37 -18.70 36.97 -38.75
CA GLU A 37 -18.53 36.05 -39.87
C GLU A 37 -17.46 36.64 -40.82
N THR A 38 -16.62 35.80 -41.39
CA THR A 38 -16.23 35.89 -42.80
C THR A 38 -15.38 34.70 -43.23
N THR A 39 -15.92 33.96 -44.07
CA THR A 39 -15.66 33.47 -45.45
C THR A 39 -14.70 32.30 -45.63
N ALA A 40 -15.30 31.31 -46.26
CA ALA A 40 -14.71 30.15 -46.88
C ALA A 40 -13.71 30.48 -48.02
N ALA A 41 -12.66 29.66 -48.13
CA ALA A 41 -12.04 29.41 -49.40
C ALA A 41 -11.74 27.93 -49.53
N ALA A 42 -12.39 27.30 -50.50
CA ALA A 42 -12.15 25.98 -50.96
C ALA A 42 -10.87 25.91 -51.77
N ALA A 43 -10.03 24.93 -51.53
CA ALA A 43 -9.04 24.47 -52.50
C ALA A 43 -9.03 22.94 -52.54
N THR A 44 -9.52 22.44 -53.64
CA THR A 44 -9.50 21.05 -54.08
C THR A 44 -8.06 20.68 -54.52
N SER A 45 -7.51 19.57 -54.02
CA SER A 45 -6.48 18.87 -54.75
C SER A 45 -6.35 17.40 -54.31
N ALA A 46 -6.67 16.56 -55.25
CA ALA A 46 -6.13 15.22 -55.59
C ALA A 46 -5.89 14.20 -54.48
N ALA A 47 -6.64 13.13 -54.58
CA ALA A 47 -6.39 11.82 -54.00
C ALA A 47 -5.12 11.20 -54.61
N GLU A 48 -4.21 10.78 -53.71
CA GLU A 48 -3.28 9.68 -53.99
C GLU A 48 -3.57 8.59 -52.96
N GLU A 49 -4.09 7.49 -53.50
CA GLU A 49 -4.16 6.20 -52.80
C GLU A 49 -2.75 5.73 -52.53
N THR A 50 -2.29 5.82 -51.30
CA THR A 50 -1.14 5.07 -50.83
C THR A 50 -1.68 3.94 -49.98
N THR A 51 -1.58 2.72 -50.50
CA THR A 51 -1.79 1.47 -49.76
C THR A 51 -0.90 1.46 -48.53
N ALA A 52 -1.52 1.69 -47.35
CA ALA A 52 -0.90 1.45 -46.10
C ALA A 52 -0.75 -0.06 -45.90
N ALA A 53 0.45 -0.57 -46.12
CA ALA A 53 0.87 -1.85 -45.58
C ALA A 53 0.79 -1.73 -44.04
N GLU A 54 -0.06 -2.51 -43.46
CA GLU A 54 -0.19 -2.71 -42.03
C GLU A 54 1.10 -3.37 -41.54
N ALA A 55 2.08 -2.53 -41.17
CA ALA A 55 3.22 -2.97 -40.37
C ALA A 55 2.66 -3.21 -38.94
N ALA A 56 2.42 -4.46 -38.59
CA ALA A 56 2.37 -4.88 -37.22
C ALA A 56 3.73 -4.51 -36.62
N GLU A 57 3.81 -3.36 -35.94
CA GLU A 57 4.89 -3.07 -35.03
C GLU A 57 4.75 -4.07 -33.87
N ASP A 58 5.57 -5.12 -33.96
CA ASP A 58 5.98 -5.89 -32.79
C ASP A 58 6.70 -4.90 -31.90
N THR A 59 5.95 -4.34 -30.92
CA THR A 59 6.52 -3.54 -29.86
C THR A 59 7.32 -4.51 -29.02
N GLU A 60 8.59 -4.74 -29.40
CA GLU A 60 9.60 -5.27 -28.51
C GLU A 60 9.49 -4.45 -27.21
N LYS A 61 9.01 -5.11 -26.15
CA LYS A 61 9.03 -4.53 -24.81
C LYS A 61 10.49 -4.22 -24.52
N ASN A 62 10.86 -2.94 -24.57
CA ASN A 62 12.19 -2.50 -24.19
C ASN A 62 12.37 -2.83 -22.70
N GLU A 63 12.92 -3.98 -22.40
CA GLU A 63 13.36 -4.34 -21.06
C GLU A 63 14.63 -3.54 -20.76
N THR A 64 14.61 -2.81 -19.65
CA THR A 64 15.78 -2.12 -19.12
C THR A 64 16.49 -3.07 -18.16
N ASP A 65 17.78 -3.30 -18.38
CA ASP A 65 18.53 -4.25 -17.55
C ASP A 65 18.71 -3.76 -16.12
N GLU A 66 19.08 -2.51 -15.92
CA GLU A 66 19.29 -1.93 -14.60
C GLU A 66 18.83 -0.47 -14.52
N VAL A 67 18.21 -0.12 -13.38
CA VAL A 67 17.87 1.27 -13.03
C VAL A 67 18.40 1.56 -11.62
N VAL A 68 19.15 2.64 -11.48
CA VAL A 68 19.62 3.13 -10.18
C VAL A 68 18.73 4.27 -9.70
N ILE A 69 18.25 4.16 -8.46
CA ILE A 69 17.37 5.15 -7.83
C ILE A 69 17.98 5.59 -6.50
N ALA A 70 18.16 6.90 -6.31
CA ALA A 70 18.56 7.42 -5.02
C ALA A 70 17.35 7.60 -4.11
N THR A 71 17.39 7.02 -2.92
CA THR A 71 16.33 7.12 -1.91
C THR A 71 16.87 7.74 -0.62
N PRO A 72 16.03 8.47 0.14
CA PRO A 72 16.44 9.04 1.42
C PRO A 72 16.41 8.02 2.58
N ARG A 73 16.02 6.79 2.32
CA ARG A 73 15.79 5.75 3.34
C ARG A 73 16.36 4.44 2.85
N ASP A 74 16.84 3.65 3.79
CA ASP A 74 17.43 2.35 3.56
C ASP A 74 16.46 1.22 3.88
N ALA A 75 16.63 0.08 3.25
CA ALA A 75 15.97 -1.16 3.66
C ALA A 75 16.46 -1.53 5.07
N VAL A 76 15.54 -1.83 5.98
CA VAL A 76 15.90 -2.17 7.36
C VAL A 76 15.84 -3.68 7.55
N GLN A 77 16.98 -4.27 7.77
CA GLN A 77 17.11 -5.68 8.10
C GLN A 77 16.42 -5.98 9.44
N GLY A 78 15.67 -7.06 9.50
CA GLY A 78 15.06 -7.56 10.74
C GLY A 78 13.83 -6.78 11.26
N SER A 79 13.46 -5.64 10.67
CA SER A 79 12.34 -4.86 11.18
C SER A 79 10.98 -5.29 10.64
N GLY A 80 10.94 -5.90 9.47
CA GLY A 80 9.69 -6.13 8.75
C GLY A 80 8.90 -4.83 8.51
N ASP A 81 9.60 -3.73 8.60
CA ASP A 81 9.04 -2.40 8.50
C ASP A 81 9.01 -1.97 7.03
N ALA A 82 8.13 -2.62 6.28
CA ALA A 82 7.84 -2.25 4.90
C ALA A 82 7.44 -0.77 4.74
N TYR A 83 7.12 -0.13 5.85
CA TYR A 83 6.61 1.23 5.87
C TYR A 83 7.62 2.29 5.41
N TYR A 84 8.88 2.02 5.58
CA TYR A 84 9.89 3.05 5.46
C TYR A 84 10.78 2.98 4.25
N CYS A 85 10.81 1.85 3.59
CA CYS A 85 11.53 1.71 2.34
C CYS A 85 10.53 1.68 1.16
N TRP A 86 10.73 2.54 0.19
CA TRP A 86 9.91 2.53 -1.03
C TRP A 86 10.01 1.18 -1.76
N GLU A 87 11.09 0.46 -1.55
CA GLU A 87 11.31 -0.91 -2.01
C GLU A 87 10.20 -1.85 -1.55
N GLY A 88 9.62 -1.59 -0.38
CA GLY A 88 8.53 -2.35 0.18
C GLY A 88 7.33 -2.48 -0.76
N ALA A 89 7.04 -1.43 -1.50
CA ALA A 89 5.95 -1.42 -2.48
C ALA A 89 6.16 -2.38 -3.65
N TYR A 90 7.40 -2.85 -3.87
CA TYR A 90 7.75 -3.78 -4.94
C TYR A 90 8.04 -5.20 -4.47
N VAL A 91 8.27 -5.39 -3.17
CA VAL A 91 8.67 -6.68 -2.59
C VAL A 91 7.53 -7.33 -1.83
N TRP A 92 6.75 -6.52 -1.09
CA TRP A 92 5.74 -7.02 -0.16
C TRP A 92 4.34 -6.61 -0.58
N GLU A 93 3.42 -7.50 -0.43
CA GLU A 93 2.01 -7.29 -0.75
C GLU A 93 1.14 -7.56 0.47
N ALA A 94 0.00 -6.84 0.56
CA ALA A 94 -1.01 -7.01 1.57
C ALA A 94 -2.24 -7.76 1.01
N LEU A 95 -3.26 -7.99 1.83
CA LEU A 95 -4.49 -8.63 1.35
C LEU A 95 -5.22 -7.76 0.34
N THR A 96 -5.22 -6.46 0.57
CA THR A 96 -5.85 -5.45 -0.30
C THR A 96 -4.86 -4.35 -0.60
N ALA A 97 -5.11 -3.54 -1.62
CA ALA A 97 -4.29 -2.40 -2.00
C ALA A 97 -5.08 -1.10 -1.89
N ASN A 98 -4.46 -0.04 -1.36
CA ASN A 98 -5.06 1.28 -1.28
C ASN A 98 -4.54 2.17 -2.41
N ASN A 99 -5.36 2.40 -3.42
CA ASN A 99 -5.05 3.24 -4.57
C ASN A 99 -5.75 4.61 -4.43
N GLY A 100 -5.15 5.48 -3.61
CA GLY A 100 -5.68 6.84 -3.43
C GLY A 100 -7.03 6.90 -2.74
N GLY A 101 -7.33 5.95 -1.84
CA GLY A 101 -8.59 5.84 -1.10
C GLY A 101 -9.58 4.84 -1.71
N VAL A 102 -9.27 4.26 -2.86
CA VAL A 102 -10.01 3.12 -3.42
C VAL A 102 -9.29 1.84 -3.00
N ILE A 103 -10.03 0.92 -2.41
CA ILE A 103 -9.47 -0.36 -1.98
C ILE A 103 -9.69 -1.40 -3.09
N ASP A 104 -8.59 -1.88 -3.62
CA ASP A 104 -8.56 -2.87 -4.68
C ASP A 104 -8.13 -4.25 -4.17
N PRO A 105 -8.53 -5.35 -4.84
CA PRO A 105 -8.00 -6.68 -4.60
C PRO A 105 -6.48 -6.75 -4.79
N TRP A 106 -5.80 -7.50 -3.88
CA TRP A 106 -4.37 -7.80 -4.04
C TRP A 106 -4.13 -9.29 -3.76
N LEU A 107 -3.62 -9.69 -2.58
CA LEU A 107 -3.52 -11.10 -2.20
C LEU A 107 -4.89 -11.72 -1.86
N ALA A 108 -5.89 -10.91 -1.50
CA ALA A 108 -7.29 -11.30 -1.55
C ALA A 108 -7.90 -10.93 -2.91
N LYS A 109 -8.53 -11.88 -3.57
CA LYS A 109 -9.26 -11.68 -4.85
C LYS A 109 -10.58 -10.95 -4.64
N SER A 110 -11.21 -11.17 -3.49
CA SER A 110 -12.47 -10.57 -3.10
C SER A 110 -12.70 -10.71 -1.60
N TRP A 111 -13.63 -9.95 -1.07
CA TRP A 111 -14.10 -10.05 0.31
C TRP A 111 -15.57 -9.69 0.40
N GLU A 112 -16.19 -10.16 1.46
CA GLU A 112 -17.57 -9.86 1.80
C GLU A 112 -17.72 -9.75 3.32
N HIS A 113 -18.77 -9.11 3.77
CA HIS A 113 -19.12 -9.00 5.17
C HIS A 113 -20.63 -9.16 5.38
N ASN A 114 -21.05 -9.50 6.60
CA ASN A 114 -22.46 -9.48 6.96
C ASN A 114 -22.99 -8.05 7.13
N ASP A 115 -24.32 -7.90 7.27
CA ASP A 115 -24.98 -6.57 7.27
C ASP A 115 -24.49 -5.65 8.40
N ASP A 116 -24.07 -6.19 9.52
CA ASP A 116 -23.60 -5.42 10.69
C ASP A 116 -22.06 -5.32 10.77
N CYS A 117 -21.34 -5.79 9.75
CA CYS A 117 -19.89 -5.73 9.65
C CYS A 117 -19.15 -6.37 10.84
N THR A 118 -19.73 -7.40 11.45
CA THR A 118 -19.09 -8.20 12.51
C THR A 118 -18.43 -9.46 12.01
N GLU A 119 -18.74 -9.91 10.81
CA GLU A 119 -18.13 -11.05 10.15
C GLU A 119 -17.63 -10.67 8.77
N TRP A 120 -16.37 -10.99 8.49
CA TRP A 120 -15.70 -10.73 7.21
C TRP A 120 -15.09 -11.99 6.66
N THR A 121 -15.27 -12.24 5.36
CA THR A 121 -14.67 -13.37 4.67
C THR A 121 -13.82 -12.85 3.53
N PHE A 122 -12.56 -13.29 3.45
CA PHE A 122 -11.62 -12.95 2.38
C PHE A 122 -11.30 -14.20 1.57
N ASN A 123 -11.48 -14.11 0.25
CA ASN A 123 -11.09 -15.15 -0.70
C ASN A 123 -9.70 -14.83 -1.22
N LEU A 124 -8.74 -15.65 -0.89
CA LEU A 124 -7.33 -15.45 -1.19
C LEU A 124 -6.97 -15.91 -2.62
N ARG A 125 -5.82 -15.45 -3.12
CA ARG A 125 -5.23 -15.95 -4.36
C ARG A 125 -4.67 -17.35 -4.15
N ASP A 126 -4.85 -18.20 -5.14
CA ASP A 126 -4.30 -19.56 -5.22
C ASP A 126 -3.07 -19.66 -6.14
N ASP A 127 -2.71 -18.54 -6.79
CA ASP A 127 -1.60 -18.41 -7.74
C ASP A 127 -0.45 -17.55 -7.23
N ALA A 128 -0.51 -17.05 -5.99
CA ALA A 128 0.53 -16.23 -5.38
C ALA A 128 1.54 -17.11 -4.61
N TYR A 129 2.83 -16.87 -4.87
CA TYR A 129 3.95 -17.52 -4.21
C TYR A 129 4.95 -16.48 -3.71
N PHE A 130 5.48 -16.70 -2.53
CA PHE A 130 6.63 -15.96 -2.04
C PHE A 130 7.87 -16.27 -2.89
N THR A 131 8.83 -15.36 -2.88
CA THR A 131 10.04 -15.51 -3.70
C THR A 131 10.96 -16.65 -3.25
N ASP A 132 10.69 -17.28 -2.11
CA ASP A 132 11.31 -18.52 -1.62
C ASP A 132 10.55 -19.80 -2.03
N GLY A 133 9.44 -19.66 -2.76
CA GLY A 133 8.63 -20.75 -3.28
C GLY A 133 7.50 -21.23 -2.37
N VAL A 134 7.33 -20.64 -1.19
CA VAL A 134 6.17 -20.94 -0.32
C VAL A 134 4.91 -20.37 -0.98
N GLN A 135 3.84 -21.16 -1.05
CA GLN A 135 2.53 -20.68 -1.54
C GLN A 135 1.84 -19.83 -0.48
N PHE A 136 1.34 -18.67 -0.88
CA PHE A 136 0.43 -17.90 -0.04
C PHE A 136 -0.93 -18.61 0.06
N ASN A 137 -1.40 -18.84 1.27
CA ASN A 137 -2.66 -19.51 1.56
C ASN A 137 -3.25 -19.05 2.90
N ALA A 138 -4.36 -19.62 3.32
CA ALA A 138 -5.04 -19.25 4.55
C ALA A 138 -4.19 -19.45 5.81
N ASP A 139 -3.42 -20.53 5.90
CA ASP A 139 -2.54 -20.79 7.05
C ASP A 139 -1.46 -19.71 7.16
N VAL A 140 -0.83 -19.36 6.04
CA VAL A 140 0.19 -18.31 5.98
C VAL A 140 -0.40 -16.94 6.28
N CYS A 141 -1.61 -16.65 5.78
CA CYS A 141 -2.32 -15.40 6.08
C CYS A 141 -2.55 -15.26 7.60
N LEU A 142 -3.11 -16.28 8.24
CA LEU A 142 -3.39 -16.26 9.68
C LEU A 142 -2.12 -16.13 10.51
N LYS A 143 -1.04 -16.86 10.17
CA LYS A 143 0.27 -16.72 10.84
C LYS A 143 0.83 -15.29 10.76
N ASN A 144 0.68 -14.62 9.63
CA ASN A 144 1.10 -13.23 9.49
C ASN A 144 0.32 -12.29 10.42
N ILE A 145 -0.98 -12.51 10.57
CA ILE A 145 -1.81 -11.69 11.47
C ILE A 145 -1.53 -12.04 12.93
N GLU A 146 -1.36 -13.32 13.26
CA GLU A 146 -0.96 -13.76 14.60
C GLU A 146 0.36 -13.12 15.03
N ARG A 147 1.31 -12.93 14.10
CA ARG A 147 2.57 -12.23 14.31
C ARG A 147 2.35 -10.81 14.89
N TRP A 148 1.27 -10.13 14.54
CA TRP A 148 0.94 -8.81 15.12
C TRP A 148 0.65 -8.87 16.62
N GLY A 149 0.25 -10.02 17.15
CA GLY A 149 0.04 -10.24 18.58
C GLY A 149 1.31 -10.03 19.41
N HIS A 150 2.49 -10.12 18.82
CA HIS A 150 3.77 -9.86 19.49
C HIS A 150 4.10 -8.37 19.63
N GLY A 151 3.26 -7.46 19.10
CA GLY A 151 3.46 -6.02 19.23
C GLY A 151 4.70 -5.55 18.45
N ILE A 152 4.70 -5.77 17.15
CA ILE A 152 5.81 -5.37 16.27
C ILE A 152 5.92 -3.85 16.27
N THR A 153 7.02 -3.36 16.82
CA THR A 153 7.29 -1.92 16.93
C THR A 153 8.39 -1.55 15.96
N SER A 154 8.07 -0.65 15.04
CA SER A 154 9.02 0.07 14.22
C SER A 154 9.34 1.44 14.82
N THR A 155 10.24 2.18 14.19
CA THR A 155 10.56 3.55 14.60
C THR A 155 9.33 4.47 14.67
N TYR A 156 8.28 4.18 13.90
CA TYR A 156 7.17 5.11 13.70
C TYR A 156 5.78 4.52 13.96
N THR A 157 5.65 3.21 14.03
CA THR A 157 4.36 2.54 14.25
C THR A 157 4.52 1.31 15.12
N THR A 158 3.48 0.96 15.82
CA THR A 158 3.36 -0.33 16.52
C THR A 158 2.18 -1.06 15.92
N LEU A 159 2.46 -2.12 15.21
CA LEU A 159 1.45 -3.04 14.74
C LEU A 159 1.11 -4.02 15.86
N SER A 160 -0.16 -4.12 16.21
CA SER A 160 -0.66 -5.13 17.15
C SER A 160 -2.10 -5.48 16.80
N ILE A 161 -2.52 -6.70 17.13
CA ILE A 161 -3.92 -7.11 16.93
C ILE A 161 -4.87 -6.14 17.63
N GLU A 162 -4.58 -5.75 18.88
CA GLU A 162 -5.43 -4.85 19.64
C GLU A 162 -5.66 -3.49 18.99
N LYS A 163 -4.64 -2.95 18.31
CA LYS A 163 -4.73 -1.64 17.63
C LYS A 163 -5.26 -1.74 16.22
N SER A 164 -4.81 -2.74 15.45
CA SER A 164 -5.12 -2.87 14.03
C SER A 164 -6.46 -3.58 13.81
N LEU A 165 -6.81 -4.52 14.69
CA LEU A 165 -8.03 -5.30 14.63
C LEU A 165 -8.78 -5.21 15.98
N PRO A 166 -9.24 -4.01 16.40
CA PRO A 166 -9.91 -3.86 17.66
C PRO A 166 -11.19 -4.70 17.71
N ASN A 167 -11.45 -5.32 18.87
CA ASN A 167 -12.59 -6.20 19.09
C ASN A 167 -12.59 -7.48 18.25
N LEU A 168 -11.44 -7.89 17.71
CA LEU A 168 -11.30 -9.20 17.09
C LEU A 168 -11.62 -10.29 18.12
N ASP A 169 -12.57 -11.16 17.80
CA ASP A 169 -12.97 -12.32 18.61
C ASP A 169 -12.28 -13.59 18.08
N LYS A 170 -12.32 -13.78 16.77
CA LYS A 170 -11.83 -14.99 16.14
C LYS A 170 -11.28 -14.73 14.73
N MET A 171 -10.22 -15.45 14.40
CA MET A 171 -9.74 -15.66 13.03
C MET A 171 -9.78 -17.15 12.73
N GLU A 172 -10.25 -17.55 11.56
CA GLU A 172 -10.31 -18.95 11.19
C GLU A 172 -10.06 -19.20 9.71
N LYS A 173 -9.42 -20.31 9.45
CA LYS A 173 -9.33 -20.91 8.13
C LYS A 173 -10.65 -21.57 7.81
N VAL A 174 -11.31 -21.15 6.74
CA VAL A 174 -12.53 -21.80 6.21
C VAL A 174 -12.13 -22.94 5.27
N ASP A 175 -11.20 -22.64 4.35
CA ASP A 175 -10.52 -23.61 3.47
C ASP A 175 -9.10 -23.10 3.16
N ASP A 176 -8.40 -23.74 2.21
CA ASP A 176 -7.01 -23.41 1.91
C ASP A 176 -6.80 -21.97 1.38
N PHE A 177 -7.85 -21.37 0.83
CA PHE A 177 -7.79 -20.01 0.26
C PHE A 177 -8.92 -19.10 0.75
N THR A 178 -9.51 -19.42 1.91
CA THR A 178 -10.56 -18.61 2.51
C THR A 178 -10.32 -18.43 4.00
N VAL A 179 -10.25 -17.17 4.44
CA VAL A 179 -10.13 -16.81 5.85
C VAL A 179 -11.35 -16.00 6.29
N LYS A 180 -11.76 -16.22 7.55
CA LYS A 180 -12.87 -15.51 8.17
C LYS A 180 -12.41 -14.80 9.44
N PHE A 181 -12.87 -13.57 9.61
CA PHE A 181 -12.67 -12.77 10.82
C PHE A 181 -14.02 -12.51 11.48
N THR A 182 -14.09 -12.69 12.79
CA THR A 182 -15.28 -12.39 13.59
C THR A 182 -14.91 -11.35 14.65
N PHE A 183 -15.76 -10.35 14.83
CA PHE A 183 -15.57 -9.23 15.75
C PHE A 183 -16.73 -9.13 16.72
N THR A 184 -16.46 -8.72 17.96
CA THR A 184 -17.50 -8.47 18.99
C THR A 184 -18.23 -7.14 18.81
N GLN A 185 -17.71 -6.26 17.94
CA GLN A 185 -18.27 -4.98 17.55
C GLN A 185 -18.07 -4.75 16.05
N PRO A 186 -18.95 -3.99 15.37
CA PRO A 186 -18.79 -3.69 13.95
C PRO A 186 -17.43 -3.05 13.60
N ILE A 187 -16.81 -3.50 12.53
CA ILE A 187 -15.66 -2.88 11.88
C ILE A 187 -16.00 -2.67 10.40
N THR A 188 -16.16 -1.41 9.99
CA THR A 188 -16.63 -1.04 8.65
C THR A 188 -15.51 -0.73 7.66
N THR A 189 -14.27 -0.94 8.05
CA THR A 189 -13.07 -0.53 7.29
C THR A 189 -11.97 -1.58 7.33
N LEU A 190 -12.36 -2.86 7.50
CA LEU A 190 -11.37 -3.93 7.63
C LEU A 190 -10.51 -4.06 6.38
N GLU A 191 -11.10 -3.93 5.20
CA GLU A 191 -10.38 -3.94 3.94
C GLU A 191 -9.35 -2.81 3.83
N TYR A 192 -9.63 -1.66 4.43
CA TYR A 192 -8.67 -0.56 4.51
C TYR A 192 -7.52 -0.88 5.47
N VAL A 193 -7.82 -1.45 6.64
CA VAL A 193 -6.81 -1.86 7.62
C VAL A 193 -5.86 -2.90 7.02
N LEU A 194 -6.40 -3.82 6.23
CA LEU A 194 -5.63 -4.89 5.58
C LEU A 194 -4.91 -4.44 4.29
N SER A 195 -5.01 -3.16 3.93
CA SER A 195 -4.25 -2.49 2.86
C SER A 195 -3.14 -1.57 3.38
N ASP A 196 -3.07 -1.40 4.70
CA ASP A 196 -2.13 -0.46 5.31
C ASP A 196 -0.71 -1.00 5.26
N TYR A 197 0.25 -0.12 5.35
CA TYR A 197 1.68 -0.39 5.34
C TYR A 197 2.13 -1.39 6.42
N GLY A 198 1.39 -1.48 7.52
CA GLY A 198 1.65 -2.44 8.58
C GLY A 198 1.18 -3.87 8.27
N SER A 199 0.42 -4.07 7.19
CA SER A 199 -0.25 -5.34 6.89
C SER A 199 0.35 -6.19 5.77
N PRO A 200 1.59 -5.99 5.26
CA PRO A 200 2.17 -6.90 4.29
C PRO A 200 2.25 -8.32 4.81
N MET A 201 2.09 -9.25 3.89
CA MET A 201 2.23 -10.68 4.15
C MET A 201 3.65 -11.13 3.82
N TYR A 202 4.26 -11.87 4.72
CA TYR A 202 5.62 -12.37 4.61
C TYR A 202 5.64 -13.89 4.59
N SER A 203 6.64 -14.47 3.94
CA SER A 203 6.88 -15.91 4.03
C SER A 203 7.09 -16.32 5.49
N PRO A 204 6.47 -17.43 5.95
CA PRO A 204 6.71 -17.94 7.29
C PRO A 204 8.18 -18.37 7.54
N ASN A 205 8.98 -18.53 6.48
CA ASN A 205 10.38 -18.87 6.59
C ASN A 205 11.27 -17.70 7.03
N CYS A 206 10.79 -16.44 6.96
CA CYS A 206 11.60 -15.28 7.28
C CYS A 206 11.33 -14.66 8.65
N PHE A 207 10.38 -15.18 9.42
CA PHE A 207 10.11 -14.70 10.77
C PHE A 207 10.00 -15.84 11.79
N ASP A 208 10.35 -15.55 13.02
CA ASP A 208 10.21 -16.44 14.16
C ASP A 208 8.75 -16.39 14.66
N GLU A 209 8.09 -17.54 14.73
CA GLU A 209 6.67 -17.63 15.11
C GLU A 209 6.42 -17.26 16.57
N GLU A 210 7.42 -17.44 17.48
CA GLU A 210 7.26 -17.13 18.90
C GLU A 210 7.43 -15.63 19.21
N THR A 211 8.27 -14.95 18.44
CA THR A 211 8.62 -13.54 18.69
C THR A 211 8.09 -12.58 17.64
N GLY A 212 7.67 -13.08 16.47
CA GLY A 212 7.27 -12.27 15.33
C GLY A 212 8.43 -11.54 14.64
N VAL A 213 9.67 -11.75 15.08
CA VAL A 213 10.85 -11.05 14.57
C VAL A 213 11.27 -11.62 13.22
N ILE A 214 11.54 -10.74 12.27
CA ILE A 214 12.10 -11.10 10.97
C ILE A 214 13.61 -11.25 11.13
N SER A 215 14.14 -12.41 10.70
CA SER A 215 15.54 -12.79 10.93
C SER A 215 16.53 -12.14 9.95
N ASP A 216 16.05 -11.73 8.77
CA ASP A 216 16.85 -11.11 7.72
C ASP A 216 15.96 -10.10 6.95
N TYR A 217 15.94 -10.14 5.64
CA TYR A 217 14.96 -9.39 4.86
C TYR A 217 13.64 -10.13 4.78
N ALA A 218 12.56 -9.37 4.84
CA ALA A 218 11.24 -9.95 4.68
C ALA A 218 11.08 -10.48 3.25
N ILE A 219 10.68 -11.75 3.15
CA ILE A 219 10.41 -12.44 1.88
C ILE A 219 8.95 -12.20 1.51
N GLY A 220 8.73 -11.52 0.40
CA GLY A 220 7.39 -11.17 -0.07
C GLY A 220 6.95 -11.93 -1.32
N THR A 221 5.75 -11.62 -1.77
CA THR A 221 5.11 -12.15 -2.97
C THR A 221 5.26 -11.23 -4.19
N GLY A 222 5.81 -10.05 -4.00
CA GLY A 222 5.80 -8.96 -4.97
C GLY A 222 6.57 -9.19 -6.26
N PRO A 223 6.51 -8.22 -7.18
CA PRO A 223 7.17 -8.30 -8.50
C PRO A 223 8.70 -8.26 -8.43
N TYR A 224 9.28 -7.93 -7.29
CA TYR A 224 10.73 -7.92 -7.05
C TYR A 224 11.07 -8.61 -5.73
N LYS A 225 12.34 -9.00 -5.59
CA LYS A 225 12.94 -9.56 -4.37
C LYS A 225 14.24 -8.83 -4.06
N ILE A 226 14.56 -8.68 -2.78
CA ILE A 226 15.87 -8.19 -2.33
C ILE A 226 16.89 -9.31 -2.53
N THR A 227 18.01 -9.01 -3.21
CA THR A 227 19.08 -9.98 -3.48
C THR A 227 20.41 -9.57 -2.88
N ASP A 228 20.62 -8.29 -2.62
CA ASP A 228 21.83 -7.78 -1.99
C ASP A 228 21.54 -6.46 -1.30
N HIS A 229 22.24 -6.18 -0.19
CA HIS A 229 22.09 -4.96 0.57
C HIS A 229 23.38 -4.63 1.33
N VAL A 230 23.80 -3.39 1.24
CA VAL A 230 24.85 -2.82 2.08
C VAL A 230 24.29 -1.60 2.81
N GLU A 231 24.20 -1.69 4.14
CA GLU A 231 23.56 -0.67 4.97
C GLU A 231 24.11 0.73 4.66
N SER A 232 23.20 1.67 4.44
CA SER A 232 23.48 3.06 4.09
C SER A 232 24.23 3.28 2.76
N GLU A 233 24.35 2.25 1.94
CA GLU A 233 24.98 2.34 0.63
C GLU A 233 24.01 2.01 -0.50
N TYR A 234 23.46 0.79 -0.51
CA TYR A 234 22.51 0.36 -1.54
C TYR A 234 21.69 -0.87 -1.14
N VAL A 235 20.59 -1.05 -1.82
CA VAL A 235 19.82 -2.30 -1.89
C VAL A 235 19.64 -2.69 -3.35
N THR A 236 19.79 -3.97 -3.67
CA THR A 236 19.55 -4.52 -5.00
C THR A 236 18.26 -5.32 -5.00
N LEU A 237 17.37 -4.96 -5.92
CA LEU A 237 16.13 -5.68 -6.18
C LEU A 237 16.23 -6.36 -7.54
N GLU A 238 15.99 -7.67 -7.58
CA GLU A 238 15.85 -8.42 -8.82
C GLU A 238 14.37 -8.72 -9.10
N ARG A 239 14.00 -8.68 -10.37
CA ARG A 239 12.66 -9.03 -10.82
C ARG A 239 12.29 -10.45 -10.43
N ASN A 240 11.09 -10.60 -9.90
CA ASN A 240 10.47 -11.91 -9.64
C ASN A 240 9.80 -12.41 -10.92
N ASP A 241 10.48 -13.28 -11.67
CA ASP A 241 9.95 -13.83 -12.92
C ASP A 241 8.77 -14.81 -12.71
N ASN A 242 8.50 -15.20 -11.46
CA ASN A 242 7.36 -16.04 -11.08
C ASN A 242 6.19 -15.23 -10.50
N TYR A 243 6.27 -13.89 -10.59
CA TYR A 243 5.19 -13.02 -10.12
C TYR A 243 3.88 -13.31 -10.85
N TYR A 244 2.78 -13.42 -10.11
CA TYR A 244 1.47 -13.76 -10.66
C TYR A 244 0.82 -12.61 -11.47
N GLY A 245 1.25 -11.38 -11.23
CA GLY A 245 0.77 -10.19 -11.92
C GLY A 245 1.60 -9.80 -13.13
N GLU A 246 1.46 -8.56 -13.57
CA GLU A 246 2.27 -8.03 -14.68
C GLU A 246 3.73 -7.87 -14.23
N LYS A 247 4.64 -8.49 -14.96
CA LYS A 247 6.08 -8.42 -14.67
C LYS A 247 6.60 -7.01 -14.92
N GLY A 248 7.45 -6.54 -14.04
CA GLY A 248 8.17 -5.29 -14.24
C GLY A 248 9.07 -5.31 -15.47
N LYS A 249 9.22 -4.17 -16.14
CA LYS A 249 10.07 -4.01 -17.32
C LYS A 249 11.55 -3.90 -16.98
N VAL A 250 11.87 -3.49 -15.77
CA VAL A 250 13.24 -3.38 -15.25
C VAL A 250 13.64 -4.72 -14.66
N LYS A 251 14.83 -5.22 -14.97
CA LYS A 251 15.32 -6.48 -14.39
C LYS A 251 15.90 -6.29 -13.01
N THR A 252 16.62 -5.18 -12.80
CA THR A 252 17.32 -4.88 -11.56
C THR A 252 17.14 -3.42 -11.18
N PHE A 253 16.78 -3.16 -9.94
CA PHE A 253 16.89 -1.86 -9.30
C PHE A 253 18.08 -1.85 -8.32
N LYS A 254 18.75 -0.72 -8.24
CA LYS A 254 19.82 -0.48 -7.26
C LYS A 254 19.70 0.90 -6.66
#